data_e17545b63db6b0e696329a82681cee6f
#
_entry.id   e17545b63db6b0e696329a82681cee6f
#
_cell.length_a   1.000
_cell.length_b   1.000
_cell.length_c   1.000
_cell.angle_alpha   90.00
_cell.angle_beta   90.00
_cell.angle_gamma   90.00
#
_symmetry.space_group_name_H-M   'P 1'
#
loop_
_entity.id
_entity.type
_entity.pdbx_description
1 polymer ?
#
loop_
_entity_poly.entity_id
_entity_poly.type
_entity_poly.pdbx_seq_one_letter_code
_entity_poly.pdbx_strand_id
1 'polypeptide(L)'
;MATLAELMRDHDADPAAAAAALRELAASGVTVEDTPRLGWLINHVIGEKFGEWGEALELLKPVCTDAAPAGAWRQLGVAALLAGDVLTAWDAEARMADAQAGIAIRLAVLERKVETLEPLKAAAALMQCLALVDLAAPVSPVTSMLAASLNNVVSALMDHKQADFREPILREALTKAAALTRKYWGLAGTWVNHERADYLVALVANRIGEFAAARDAAMAALQLIEANGTEDIDRAFLLLELARAERGLGFDDAYKSAKDAALAIAAGFTEPWLMEWFAERSALA
;
A
#
# COMPACT_ATOMS: atom_id res chain seq x y z
N MET A 1 -7.05 3.69 30.17
CA MET A 1 -6.92 4.30 28.85
C MET A 1 -6.12 3.34 27.97
N ALA A 2 -6.66 2.97 26.82
CA ALA A 2 -5.93 2.10 25.89
C ALA A 2 -4.68 2.82 25.35
N THR A 3 -3.59 2.09 25.18
CA THR A 3 -2.36 2.60 24.57
C THR A 3 -2.48 2.62 23.05
N LEU A 4 -1.67 3.46 22.39
CA LEU A 4 -1.63 3.48 20.91
C LEU A 4 -1.30 2.10 20.32
N ALA A 5 -0.39 1.34 20.97
CA ALA A 5 -0.01 0.00 20.52
C ALA A 5 -1.17 -1.02 20.61
N GLU A 6 -1.98 -0.95 21.67
CA GLU A 6 -3.19 -1.77 21.78
C GLU A 6 -4.23 -1.40 20.73
N LEU A 7 -4.46 -0.10 20.53
CA LEU A 7 -5.38 0.36 19.48
C LEU A 7 -4.92 -0.05 18.08
N MET A 8 -3.63 0.06 17.78
CA MET A 8 -3.09 -0.40 16.50
C MET A 8 -3.34 -1.88 16.22
N ARG A 9 -3.36 -2.72 17.27
CA ARG A 9 -3.58 -4.16 17.12
C ARG A 9 -5.07 -4.52 17.06
N ASP A 10 -5.91 -3.84 17.86
CA ASP A 10 -7.25 -4.35 18.18
C ASP A 10 -8.41 -3.48 17.61
N HIS A 11 -8.12 -2.39 16.88
CA HIS A 11 -9.13 -1.42 16.40
C HIS A 11 -10.18 -2.01 15.47
N ASP A 12 -9.88 -3.11 14.79
CA ASP A 12 -10.82 -3.79 13.89
C ASP A 12 -11.84 -4.65 14.62
N ALA A 13 -11.50 -5.14 15.83
CA ALA A 13 -12.38 -5.98 16.62
C ALA A 13 -13.59 -5.19 17.19
N ASP A 14 -13.36 -3.94 17.62
CA ASP A 14 -14.39 -3.01 18.09
C ASP A 14 -14.07 -1.58 17.66
N PRO A 15 -14.43 -1.19 16.44
CA PRO A 15 -14.16 0.16 15.93
C PRO A 15 -14.81 1.29 16.75
N ALA A 16 -15.96 1.03 17.40
CA ALA A 16 -16.64 2.04 18.21
C ALA A 16 -15.87 2.33 19.51
N ALA A 17 -15.40 1.29 20.19
CA ALA A 17 -14.53 1.44 21.36
C ALA A 17 -13.19 2.08 20.98
N ALA A 18 -12.62 1.69 19.83
CA ALA A 18 -11.40 2.29 19.30
C ALA A 18 -11.59 3.80 19.02
N ALA A 19 -12.70 4.21 18.42
CA ALA A 19 -13.00 5.62 18.16
C ALA A 19 -13.10 6.44 19.47
N ALA A 20 -13.76 5.89 20.49
CA ALA A 20 -13.84 6.53 21.81
C ALA A 20 -12.44 6.73 22.43
N ALA A 21 -11.62 5.68 22.42
CA ALA A 21 -10.26 5.74 22.95
C ALA A 21 -9.35 6.69 22.15
N LEU A 22 -9.52 6.78 20.83
CA LEU A 22 -8.78 7.71 19.98
C LEU A 22 -9.08 9.18 20.30
N ARG A 23 -10.35 9.52 20.62
CA ARG A 23 -10.72 10.86 21.08
C ARG A 23 -10.00 11.24 22.38
N GLU A 24 -9.96 10.31 23.33
CA GLU A 24 -9.25 10.52 24.59
C GLU A 24 -7.73 10.64 24.36
N LEU A 25 -7.15 9.77 23.51
CA LEU A 25 -5.73 9.76 23.22
C LEU A 25 -5.30 11.03 22.47
N ALA A 26 -6.08 11.51 21.52
CA ALA A 26 -5.82 12.77 20.81
C ALA A 26 -5.83 13.97 21.76
N ALA A 27 -6.74 13.99 22.76
CA ALA A 27 -6.82 15.03 23.77
C ALA A 27 -5.69 14.99 24.81
N SER A 28 -5.21 13.78 25.16
CA SER A 28 -4.10 13.61 26.12
C SER A 28 -2.71 13.78 25.50
N GLY A 29 -2.61 13.64 24.18
CA GLY A 29 -1.38 13.66 23.42
C GLY A 29 -0.61 12.35 23.41
N VAL A 30 0.28 12.23 22.44
CA VAL A 30 1.27 11.14 22.29
C VAL A 30 2.66 11.73 22.12
N THR A 31 3.71 10.89 22.08
CA THR A 31 5.04 11.37 21.71
C THR A 31 5.06 11.90 20.28
N VAL A 32 5.99 12.78 19.95
CA VAL A 32 6.11 13.35 18.59
C VAL A 32 6.31 12.25 17.55
N GLU A 33 7.07 11.22 17.90
CA GLU A 33 7.37 10.07 17.05
C GLU A 33 6.13 9.20 16.75
N ASP A 34 5.15 9.19 17.65
CA ASP A 34 3.92 8.42 17.52
C ASP A 34 2.80 9.17 16.81
N THR A 35 2.94 10.47 16.58
CA THR A 35 1.92 11.31 15.92
C THR A 35 1.51 10.80 14.53
N PRO A 36 2.41 10.28 13.67
CA PRO A 36 1.98 9.72 12.37
C PRO A 36 1.11 8.47 12.51
N ARG A 37 1.40 7.61 13.50
CA ARG A 37 0.62 6.40 13.78
C ARG A 37 -0.76 6.73 14.34
N LEU A 38 -0.82 7.66 15.29
CA LEU A 38 -2.08 8.17 15.81
C LEU A 38 -2.91 8.79 14.68
N GLY A 39 -2.29 9.60 13.82
CA GLY A 39 -2.96 10.23 12.70
C GLY A 39 -3.48 9.22 11.69
N TRP A 40 -2.72 8.16 11.38
CA TRP A 40 -3.17 7.08 10.53
C TRP A 40 -4.41 6.40 11.11
N LEU A 41 -4.37 6.08 12.41
CA LEU A 41 -5.46 5.36 13.08
C LEU A 41 -6.74 6.21 13.21
N ILE A 42 -6.62 7.52 13.47
CA ILE A 42 -7.74 8.46 13.46
C ILE A 42 -8.39 8.47 12.07
N ASN A 43 -7.61 8.63 11.00
CA ASN A 43 -8.11 8.60 9.63
C ASN A 43 -8.76 7.26 9.28
N HIS A 44 -8.16 6.14 9.71
CA HIS A 44 -8.70 4.81 9.44
C HIS A 44 -10.02 4.55 10.18
N VAL A 45 -10.04 4.78 11.49
CA VAL A 45 -11.22 4.45 12.30
C VAL A 45 -12.31 5.51 12.16
N ILE A 46 -12.01 6.78 12.41
CA ILE A 46 -13.02 7.84 12.45
C ILE A 46 -13.37 8.30 11.03
N GLY A 47 -12.34 8.52 10.19
CA GLY A 47 -12.56 8.97 8.82
C GLY A 47 -13.12 7.89 7.91
N GLU A 48 -12.47 6.74 7.82
CA GLU A 48 -12.77 5.72 6.82
C GLU A 48 -13.91 4.80 7.24
N LYS A 49 -13.87 4.23 8.46
CA LYS A 49 -14.92 3.30 8.92
C LYS A 49 -16.24 4.01 9.27
N PHE A 50 -16.19 5.21 9.85
CA PHE A 50 -17.40 5.96 10.20
C PHE A 50 -17.77 7.06 9.21
N GLY A 51 -16.89 7.43 8.28
CA GLY A 51 -17.14 8.51 7.32
C GLY A 51 -16.99 9.92 7.90
N GLU A 52 -16.53 10.06 9.15
CA GLU A 52 -16.51 11.30 9.93
C GLU A 52 -15.21 12.08 9.71
N TRP A 53 -14.92 12.45 8.44
CA TRP A 53 -13.67 13.12 8.06
C TRP A 53 -13.51 14.50 8.70
N GLY A 54 -14.63 15.21 8.95
CA GLY A 54 -14.61 16.47 9.67
C GLY A 54 -14.13 16.31 11.11
N GLU A 55 -14.59 15.27 11.82
CA GLU A 55 -14.12 14.94 13.16
C GLU A 55 -12.66 14.51 13.16
N ALA A 56 -12.26 13.64 12.22
CA ALA A 56 -10.88 13.22 12.08
C ALA A 56 -9.95 14.41 11.91
N LEU A 57 -10.34 15.39 11.09
CA LEU A 57 -9.59 16.64 10.90
C LEU A 57 -9.44 17.43 12.22
N GLU A 58 -10.53 17.64 12.96
CA GLU A 58 -10.48 18.39 14.21
C GLU A 58 -9.64 17.71 15.30
N LEU A 59 -9.64 16.38 15.35
CA LEU A 59 -8.77 15.61 16.25
C LEU A 59 -7.29 15.69 15.86
N LEU A 60 -6.98 15.81 14.57
CA LEU A 60 -5.60 15.89 14.08
C LEU A 60 -4.95 17.26 14.23
N LYS A 61 -5.74 18.36 14.18
CA LYS A 61 -5.21 19.73 14.31
C LYS A 61 -4.33 19.94 15.56
N PRO A 62 -4.75 19.58 16.79
CA PRO A 62 -3.90 19.75 17.97
C PRO A 62 -2.73 18.76 18.05
N VAL A 63 -2.80 17.63 17.33
CA VAL A 63 -1.72 16.62 17.28
C VAL A 63 -0.58 17.09 16.37
N CYS A 64 -0.89 17.82 15.30
CA CYS A 64 0.09 18.33 14.34
C CYS A 64 0.66 19.68 14.79
N THR A 65 1.66 19.64 15.69
CA THR A 65 2.43 20.80 16.12
C THR A 65 3.62 21.07 15.19
N ASP A 66 4.29 22.21 15.33
CA ASP A 66 5.48 22.55 14.53
C ASP A 66 6.61 21.50 14.62
N ALA A 67 6.65 20.70 15.70
CA ALA A 67 7.60 19.60 15.86
C ALA A 67 7.14 18.29 15.20
N ALA A 68 5.91 18.22 14.68
CA ALA A 68 5.38 17.00 14.14
C ALA A 68 6.12 16.58 12.85
N PRO A 69 6.44 15.29 12.68
CA PRO A 69 7.10 14.80 11.47
C PRO A 69 6.17 14.84 10.24
N ALA A 70 6.75 14.82 9.04
CA ALA A 70 6.04 14.89 7.77
C ALA A 70 4.89 13.87 7.67
N GLY A 71 5.04 12.70 8.28
CA GLY A 71 3.98 11.67 8.33
C GLY A 71 2.71 12.12 9.04
N ALA A 72 2.82 12.93 10.11
CA ALA A 72 1.67 13.48 10.83
C ALA A 72 0.97 14.55 9.97
N TRP A 73 1.72 15.46 9.37
CA TRP A 73 1.20 16.46 8.45
C TRP A 73 0.51 15.82 7.23
N ARG A 74 1.07 14.73 6.72
CA ARG A 74 0.41 13.94 5.66
C ARG A 74 -0.97 13.46 6.11
N GLN A 75 -1.12 12.93 7.33
CA GLN A 75 -2.41 12.46 7.83
C GLN A 75 -3.41 13.61 8.01
N LEU A 76 -2.95 14.78 8.49
CA LEU A 76 -3.79 15.98 8.57
C LEU A 76 -4.25 16.42 7.17
N GLY A 77 -3.34 16.47 6.18
CA GLY A 77 -3.68 16.83 4.81
C GLY A 77 -4.68 15.88 4.16
N VAL A 78 -4.59 14.58 4.46
CA VAL A 78 -5.57 13.57 4.00
C VAL A 78 -6.95 13.84 4.59
N ALA A 79 -7.05 14.01 5.93
CA ALA A 79 -8.32 14.33 6.58
C ALA A 79 -8.92 15.63 6.05
N ALA A 80 -8.09 16.65 5.86
CA ALA A 80 -8.51 17.96 5.35
C ALA A 80 -9.10 17.86 3.94
N LEU A 81 -8.43 17.16 2.99
CA LEU A 81 -8.97 16.98 1.64
C LEU A 81 -10.28 16.19 1.65
N LEU A 82 -10.40 15.17 2.48
CA LEU A 82 -11.60 14.34 2.56
C LEU A 82 -12.75 15.03 3.29
N ALA A 83 -12.44 15.98 4.19
CA ALA A 83 -13.40 16.87 4.84
C ALA A 83 -13.79 18.08 3.97
N GLY A 84 -13.09 18.34 2.84
CA GLY A 84 -13.33 19.49 1.97
C GLY A 84 -12.59 20.77 2.38
N ASP A 85 -11.70 20.72 3.38
CA ASP A 85 -10.89 21.85 3.84
C ASP A 85 -9.56 21.93 3.09
N VAL A 86 -9.62 22.50 1.88
CA VAL A 86 -8.46 22.61 0.96
C VAL A 86 -7.36 23.50 1.54
N LEU A 87 -7.71 24.54 2.31
CA LEU A 87 -6.71 25.46 2.87
C LEU A 87 -5.87 24.78 3.94
N THR A 88 -6.48 24.00 4.82
CA THR A 88 -5.75 23.19 5.81
C THR A 88 -4.90 22.12 5.11
N ALA A 89 -5.37 21.55 4.00
CA ALA A 89 -4.56 20.59 3.25
C ALA A 89 -3.30 21.24 2.63
N TRP A 90 -3.39 22.46 2.11
CA TRP A 90 -2.23 23.20 1.59
C TRP A 90 -1.24 23.61 2.70
N ASP A 91 -1.74 23.99 3.88
CA ASP A 91 -0.85 24.24 5.02
C ASP A 91 -0.10 22.97 5.43
N ALA A 92 -0.80 21.84 5.51
CA ALA A 92 -0.18 20.54 5.81
C ALA A 92 0.87 20.15 4.76
N GLU A 93 0.60 20.36 3.47
CA GLU A 93 1.57 20.15 2.38
C GLU A 93 2.83 21.01 2.60
N ALA A 94 2.65 22.29 2.88
CA ALA A 94 3.78 23.21 3.12
C ALA A 94 4.61 22.82 4.35
N ARG A 95 3.96 22.33 5.42
CA ARG A 95 4.61 21.87 6.66
C ARG A 95 5.42 20.60 6.49
N MET A 96 5.12 19.77 5.51
CA MET A 96 5.96 18.58 5.19
C MET A 96 7.33 18.99 4.64
N ALA A 97 7.49 20.21 4.13
CA ALA A 97 8.76 20.78 3.61
C ALA A 97 9.44 19.87 2.56
N ASP A 98 8.65 19.26 1.69
CA ASP A 98 9.10 18.34 0.64
C ASP A 98 8.42 18.65 -0.69
N ALA A 99 9.16 18.62 -1.79
CA ALA A 99 8.64 18.93 -3.12
C ALA A 99 7.55 17.96 -3.59
N GLN A 100 7.51 16.76 -3.03
CA GLN A 100 6.53 15.73 -3.35
C GLN A 100 5.40 15.58 -2.30
N ALA A 101 5.34 16.47 -1.31
CA ALA A 101 4.35 16.42 -0.23
C ALA A 101 2.91 16.35 -0.74
N GLY A 102 2.55 17.20 -1.69
CA GLY A 102 1.20 17.22 -2.28
C GLY A 102 0.83 15.93 -2.99
N ILE A 103 1.80 15.27 -3.64
CA ILE A 103 1.58 13.96 -4.29
C ILE A 103 1.37 12.89 -3.22
N ALA A 104 2.16 12.90 -2.14
CA ALA A 104 2.04 11.95 -1.04
C ALA A 104 0.66 12.04 -0.35
N ILE A 105 0.13 13.25 -0.17
CA ILE A 105 -1.23 13.45 0.36
C ILE A 105 -2.28 12.93 -0.64
N ARG A 106 -2.19 13.29 -1.93
CA ARG A 106 -3.16 12.87 -2.97
C ARG A 106 -3.18 11.36 -3.15
N LEU A 107 -2.02 10.70 -3.17
CA LEU A 107 -1.94 9.23 -3.24
C LEU A 107 -2.56 8.58 -2.01
N ALA A 108 -2.37 9.14 -0.80
CA ALA A 108 -3.00 8.63 0.39
C ALA A 108 -4.53 8.84 0.41
N VAL A 109 -5.03 9.90 -0.20
CA VAL A 109 -6.48 10.09 -0.44
C VAL A 109 -7.00 9.04 -1.43
N LEU A 110 -6.28 8.82 -2.52
CA LEU A 110 -6.65 7.80 -3.51
C LEU A 110 -6.65 6.39 -2.90
N GLU A 111 -5.66 6.05 -2.09
CA GLU A 111 -5.57 4.79 -1.34
C GLU A 111 -6.86 4.52 -0.55
N ARG A 112 -7.43 5.53 0.10
CA ARG A 112 -8.68 5.40 0.88
C ARG A 112 -9.96 5.37 0.04
N LYS A 113 -9.88 5.77 -1.21
CA LYS A 113 -11.04 5.86 -2.10
C LYS A 113 -11.05 4.82 -3.21
N VAL A 114 -9.93 4.16 -3.47
CA VAL A 114 -9.77 3.27 -4.63
C VAL A 114 -10.81 2.16 -4.68
N GLU A 115 -11.19 1.58 -3.55
CA GLU A 115 -12.19 0.51 -3.49
C GLU A 115 -13.63 1.00 -3.77
N THR A 116 -13.90 2.28 -3.54
CA THR A 116 -15.24 2.89 -3.74
C THR A 116 -15.37 3.60 -5.09
N LEU A 117 -14.26 3.82 -5.77
CA LEU A 117 -14.24 4.43 -7.10
C LEU A 117 -14.40 3.36 -8.18
N GLU A 118 -14.99 3.73 -9.31
CA GLU A 118 -14.91 2.92 -10.52
C GLU A 118 -13.44 2.75 -10.93
N PRO A 119 -12.98 1.55 -11.35
CA PRO A 119 -11.57 1.29 -11.64
C PRO A 119 -10.93 2.25 -12.62
N LEU A 120 -11.65 2.66 -13.67
CA LEU A 120 -11.12 3.61 -14.66
C LEU A 120 -10.97 5.02 -14.09
N LYS A 121 -11.85 5.44 -13.18
CA LYS A 121 -11.71 6.72 -12.47
C LYS A 121 -10.52 6.68 -11.51
N ALA A 122 -10.35 5.58 -10.78
CA ALA A 122 -9.20 5.39 -9.90
C ALA A 122 -7.89 5.35 -10.70
N ALA A 123 -7.85 4.65 -11.84
CA ALA A 123 -6.71 4.62 -12.74
C ALA A 123 -6.37 6.02 -13.31
N ALA A 124 -7.38 6.79 -13.71
CA ALA A 124 -7.17 8.15 -14.18
C ALA A 124 -6.62 9.08 -13.08
N ALA A 125 -7.12 8.97 -11.85
CA ALA A 125 -6.61 9.71 -10.70
C ALA A 125 -5.16 9.30 -10.37
N LEU A 126 -4.85 8.00 -10.42
CA LEU A 126 -3.49 7.49 -10.25
C LEU A 126 -2.56 8.07 -11.32
N MET A 127 -2.96 8.07 -12.60
CA MET A 127 -2.16 8.65 -13.68
C MET A 127 -1.92 10.16 -13.50
N GLN A 128 -2.88 10.90 -12.96
CA GLN A 128 -2.69 12.31 -12.62
C GLN A 128 -1.63 12.48 -11.52
N CYS A 129 -1.66 11.65 -10.47
CA CYS A 129 -0.63 11.66 -9.43
C CYS A 129 0.75 11.31 -10.03
N LEU A 130 0.84 10.27 -10.86
CA LEU A 130 2.09 9.84 -11.48
C LEU A 130 2.69 10.91 -12.40
N ALA A 131 1.87 11.70 -13.08
CA ALA A 131 2.32 12.80 -13.94
C ALA A 131 2.99 13.95 -13.17
N LEU A 132 2.72 14.07 -11.87
CA LEU A 132 3.30 15.11 -11.00
C LEU A 132 4.58 14.65 -10.29
N VAL A 133 4.91 13.36 -10.35
CA VAL A 133 6.09 12.80 -9.68
C VAL A 133 7.37 13.37 -10.28
N ASP A 134 8.21 13.95 -9.42
CA ASP A 134 9.57 14.32 -9.78
C ASP A 134 10.53 13.14 -9.54
N LEU A 135 10.96 12.51 -10.60
CA LEU A 135 11.90 11.37 -10.55
C LEU A 135 13.32 11.76 -10.16
N ALA A 136 13.64 13.06 -10.16
CA ALA A 136 14.94 13.61 -9.76
C ALA A 136 14.93 14.15 -8.34
N ALA A 137 13.76 14.14 -7.65
CA ALA A 137 13.67 14.59 -6.28
C ALA A 137 14.63 13.79 -5.37
N PRO A 138 15.28 14.45 -4.40
CA PRO A 138 16.15 13.77 -3.45
C PRO A 138 15.37 12.80 -2.57
N VAL A 139 16.05 11.76 -2.10
CA VAL A 139 15.47 10.81 -1.14
C VAL A 139 15.15 11.53 0.17
N SER A 140 13.94 11.36 0.64
CA SER A 140 13.42 11.99 1.85
C SER A 140 12.48 11.03 2.58
N PRO A 141 11.99 11.35 3.79
CA PRO A 141 10.94 10.57 4.44
C PRO A 141 9.67 10.40 3.59
N VAL A 142 9.39 11.34 2.67
CA VAL A 142 8.23 11.25 1.76
C VAL A 142 8.41 10.15 0.72
N THR A 143 9.63 9.77 0.36
CA THR A 143 9.91 8.70 -0.62
C THR A 143 9.29 7.36 -0.21
N SER A 144 9.43 6.95 1.05
CA SER A 144 8.80 5.73 1.57
C SER A 144 7.27 5.83 1.64
N MET A 145 6.74 7.02 1.92
CA MET A 145 5.29 7.26 1.93
C MET A 145 4.68 7.11 0.53
N LEU A 146 5.38 7.61 -0.50
CA LEU A 146 4.98 7.43 -1.89
C LEU A 146 5.00 5.96 -2.29
N ALA A 147 6.09 5.24 -1.95
CA ALA A 147 6.21 3.83 -2.23
C ALA A 147 5.07 3.02 -1.60
N ALA A 148 4.76 3.26 -0.32
CA ALA A 148 3.69 2.57 0.40
C ALA A 148 2.31 2.85 -0.22
N SER A 149 1.97 4.12 -0.48
CA SER A 149 0.67 4.45 -1.08
C SER A 149 0.52 3.92 -2.50
N LEU A 150 1.57 3.98 -3.33
CA LEU A 150 1.54 3.39 -4.67
C LEU A 150 1.30 1.88 -4.59
N ASN A 151 2.03 1.19 -3.70
CA ASN A 151 1.83 -0.24 -3.46
C ASN A 151 0.37 -0.56 -3.12
N ASN A 152 -0.21 0.17 -2.17
CA ASN A 152 -1.56 -0.09 -1.67
C ASN A 152 -2.62 0.23 -2.74
N VAL A 153 -2.48 1.34 -3.48
CA VAL A 153 -3.39 1.68 -4.58
C VAL A 153 -3.34 0.64 -5.70
N VAL A 154 -2.14 0.17 -6.07
CA VAL A 154 -1.99 -0.88 -7.09
C VAL A 154 -2.63 -2.19 -6.60
N SER A 155 -2.35 -2.60 -5.36
CA SER A 155 -2.92 -3.83 -4.78
C SER A 155 -4.46 -3.77 -4.74
N ALA A 156 -5.04 -2.66 -4.29
CA ALA A 156 -6.48 -2.48 -4.27
C ALA A 156 -7.12 -2.51 -5.67
N LEU A 157 -6.47 -1.89 -6.68
CA LEU A 157 -6.92 -1.98 -8.06
C LEU A 157 -6.80 -3.39 -8.64
N MET A 158 -5.77 -4.15 -8.25
CA MET A 158 -5.59 -5.55 -8.67
C MET A 158 -6.68 -6.47 -8.11
N ASP A 159 -7.18 -6.20 -6.91
CA ASP A 159 -8.24 -6.95 -6.24
C ASP A 159 -9.65 -6.39 -6.52
N HIS A 160 -9.77 -5.28 -7.25
CA HIS A 160 -11.04 -4.63 -7.52
C HIS A 160 -11.93 -5.50 -8.44
N LYS A 161 -13.11 -5.91 -7.94
CA LYS A 161 -14.00 -6.86 -8.61
C LYS A 161 -14.48 -6.46 -10.01
N GLN A 162 -14.54 -5.14 -10.28
CA GLN A 162 -15.00 -4.59 -11.55
C GLN A 162 -13.85 -4.20 -12.49
N ALA A 163 -12.59 -4.48 -12.11
CA ALA A 163 -11.45 -4.12 -12.94
C ALA A 163 -11.37 -4.98 -14.22
N ASP A 164 -11.41 -4.32 -15.37
CA ASP A 164 -11.10 -4.97 -16.66
C ASP A 164 -9.66 -4.64 -17.05
N PHE A 165 -8.78 -5.59 -16.86
CA PHE A 165 -7.34 -5.43 -17.15
C PHE A 165 -7.01 -5.38 -18.65
N ARG A 166 -8.00 -5.40 -19.54
CA ARG A 166 -7.83 -5.12 -20.97
C ARG A 166 -7.88 -3.61 -21.25
N GLU A 167 -8.43 -2.82 -20.33
CA GLU A 167 -8.53 -1.36 -20.47
C GLU A 167 -7.16 -0.69 -20.49
N PRO A 168 -6.79 0.07 -21.55
CA PRO A 168 -5.44 0.60 -21.72
C PRO A 168 -4.99 1.52 -20.57
N ILE A 169 -5.87 2.40 -20.07
CA ILE A 169 -5.54 3.33 -18.99
C ILE A 169 -5.24 2.59 -17.68
N LEU A 170 -5.98 1.52 -17.38
CA LEU A 170 -5.76 0.72 -16.18
C LEU A 170 -4.43 -0.04 -16.28
N ARG A 171 -4.14 -0.66 -17.43
CA ARG A 171 -2.86 -1.33 -17.68
C ARG A 171 -1.68 -0.38 -17.52
N GLU A 172 -1.76 0.79 -18.15
CA GLU A 172 -0.71 1.80 -18.10
C GLU A 172 -0.49 2.31 -16.66
N ALA A 173 -1.57 2.64 -15.94
CA ALA A 173 -1.50 3.11 -14.56
C ALA A 173 -0.86 2.08 -13.64
N LEU A 174 -1.29 0.81 -13.70
CA LEU A 174 -0.75 -0.27 -12.90
C LEU A 174 0.73 -0.52 -13.20
N THR A 175 1.10 -0.60 -14.47
CA THR A 175 2.49 -0.83 -14.89
C THR A 175 3.42 0.29 -14.39
N LYS A 176 3.04 1.55 -14.61
CA LYS A 176 3.84 2.70 -14.17
C LYS A 176 3.93 2.80 -12.65
N ALA A 177 2.82 2.58 -11.94
CA ALA A 177 2.79 2.65 -10.50
C ALA A 177 3.60 1.53 -9.85
N ALA A 178 3.50 0.28 -10.32
CA ALA A 178 4.30 -0.83 -9.82
C ALA A 178 5.82 -0.59 -10.05
N ALA A 179 6.21 -0.13 -11.23
CA ALA A 179 7.60 0.21 -11.52
C ALA A 179 8.12 1.35 -10.62
N LEU A 180 7.29 2.36 -10.34
CA LEU A 180 7.64 3.46 -9.46
C LEU A 180 7.71 3.02 -8.00
N THR A 181 6.81 2.14 -7.55
CA THR A 181 6.87 1.48 -6.23
C THR A 181 8.22 0.78 -6.05
N ARG A 182 8.64 -0.02 -7.04
CA ARG A 182 9.93 -0.70 -7.03
C ARG A 182 11.11 0.26 -6.95
N LYS A 183 11.04 1.37 -7.73
CA LYS A 183 12.08 2.41 -7.71
C LYS A 183 12.17 3.05 -6.32
N TYR A 184 11.06 3.48 -5.74
CA TYR A 184 11.06 4.19 -4.46
C TYR A 184 11.44 3.28 -3.28
N TRP A 185 10.99 2.03 -3.25
CA TRP A 185 11.46 1.08 -2.26
C TRP A 185 12.96 0.79 -2.43
N GLY A 186 13.47 0.75 -3.65
CA GLY A 186 14.90 0.64 -3.91
C GLY A 186 15.74 1.79 -3.34
N LEU A 187 15.14 2.97 -3.15
CA LEU A 187 15.78 4.15 -2.58
C LEU A 187 15.63 4.26 -1.05
N ALA A 188 14.48 3.83 -0.50
CA ALA A 188 14.11 4.12 0.89
C ALA A 188 13.70 2.88 1.69
N GLY A 189 13.72 1.68 1.10
CA GLY A 189 13.31 0.43 1.73
C GLY A 189 14.47 -0.47 2.15
N THR A 190 14.10 -1.58 2.79
CA THR A 190 14.97 -2.72 3.07
C THR A 190 14.83 -3.77 1.97
N TRP A 191 15.63 -4.84 2.01
CA TRP A 191 15.50 -5.96 1.07
C TRP A 191 14.10 -6.59 1.05
N VAL A 192 13.39 -6.60 2.20
CA VAL A 192 12.00 -7.06 2.29
C VAL A 192 11.07 -6.16 1.48
N ASN A 193 11.25 -4.85 1.54
CA ASN A 193 10.48 -3.94 0.70
C ASN A 193 10.79 -4.10 -0.79
N HIS A 194 12.04 -4.43 -1.13
CA HIS A 194 12.46 -4.65 -2.52
C HIS A 194 11.79 -5.89 -3.11
N GLU A 195 11.82 -7.02 -2.37
CA GLU A 195 11.22 -8.26 -2.88
C GLU A 195 9.68 -8.14 -2.99
N ARG A 196 9.00 -7.49 -2.03
CA ARG A 196 7.56 -7.21 -2.09
C ARG A 196 7.18 -6.28 -3.25
N ALA A 197 8.06 -5.33 -3.58
CA ALA A 197 7.86 -4.49 -4.75
C ALA A 197 8.06 -5.25 -6.07
N ASP A 198 9.02 -6.18 -6.13
CA ASP A 198 9.20 -7.08 -7.28
C ASP A 198 8.01 -8.08 -7.37
N TYR A 199 7.46 -8.56 -6.23
CA TYR A 199 6.20 -9.32 -6.21
C TYR A 199 5.05 -8.52 -6.85
N LEU A 200 4.88 -7.23 -6.48
CA LEU A 200 3.85 -6.38 -7.07
C LEU A 200 4.04 -6.22 -8.58
N VAL A 201 5.26 -6.06 -9.05
CA VAL A 201 5.57 -6.01 -10.50
C VAL A 201 5.20 -7.33 -11.18
N ALA A 202 5.54 -8.48 -10.59
CA ALA A 202 5.20 -9.79 -11.13
C ALA A 202 3.67 -9.99 -11.20
N LEU A 203 2.96 -9.62 -10.13
CA LEU A 203 1.51 -9.70 -10.03
C LEU A 203 0.82 -8.88 -11.14
N VAL A 204 1.21 -7.62 -11.31
CA VAL A 204 0.68 -6.73 -12.35
C VAL A 204 0.99 -7.28 -13.73
N ALA A 205 2.24 -7.65 -14.00
CA ALA A 205 2.68 -8.15 -15.30
C ALA A 205 1.93 -9.43 -15.71
N ASN A 206 1.74 -10.38 -14.79
CA ASN A 206 0.93 -11.57 -15.03
C ASN A 206 -0.53 -11.23 -15.37
N ARG A 207 -1.13 -10.28 -14.63
CA ARG A 207 -2.52 -9.90 -14.84
C ARG A 207 -2.76 -9.25 -16.20
N ILE A 208 -1.78 -8.53 -16.72
CA ILE A 208 -1.89 -7.87 -18.03
C ILE A 208 -1.30 -8.70 -19.18
N GLY A 209 -0.80 -9.93 -18.91
CA GLY A 209 -0.29 -10.85 -19.92
C GLY A 209 1.16 -10.63 -20.34
N GLU A 210 1.93 -9.85 -19.58
CA GLU A 210 3.37 -9.60 -19.82
C GLU A 210 4.22 -10.66 -19.09
N PHE A 211 4.02 -11.93 -19.46
CA PHE A 211 4.55 -13.08 -18.72
C PHE A 211 6.08 -13.13 -18.60
N ALA A 212 6.80 -12.64 -19.59
CA ALA A 212 8.27 -12.57 -19.50
C ALA A 212 8.73 -11.61 -18.40
N ALA A 213 8.11 -10.42 -18.33
CA ALA A 213 8.38 -9.44 -17.28
C ALA A 213 7.96 -9.97 -15.89
N ALA A 214 6.83 -10.68 -15.82
CA ALA A 214 6.37 -11.31 -14.58
C ALA A 214 7.37 -12.34 -14.05
N ARG A 215 7.87 -13.21 -14.93
CA ARG A 215 8.88 -14.21 -14.59
C ARG A 215 10.15 -13.55 -14.05
N ASP A 216 10.67 -12.55 -14.78
CA ASP A 216 11.91 -11.89 -14.41
C ASP A 216 11.80 -11.19 -13.04
N ALA A 217 10.67 -10.53 -12.76
CA ALA A 217 10.40 -9.90 -11.47
C ALA A 217 10.26 -10.92 -10.34
N ALA A 218 9.50 -12.00 -10.55
CA ALA A 218 9.35 -13.06 -9.55
C ALA A 218 10.68 -13.75 -9.22
N MET A 219 11.51 -14.02 -10.23
CA MET A 219 12.83 -14.59 -10.03
C MET A 219 13.75 -13.63 -9.26
N ALA A 220 13.74 -12.34 -9.57
CA ALA A 220 14.53 -11.33 -8.85
C ALA A 220 14.14 -11.27 -7.36
N ALA A 221 12.83 -11.28 -7.04
CA ALA A 221 12.35 -11.31 -5.66
C ALA A 221 12.76 -12.60 -4.93
N LEU A 222 12.62 -13.77 -5.57
CA LEU A 222 13.06 -15.06 -4.99
C LEU A 222 14.57 -15.08 -4.69
N GLN A 223 15.40 -14.51 -5.57
CA GLN A 223 16.82 -14.36 -5.33
C GLN A 223 17.15 -13.43 -4.15
N LEU A 224 16.37 -12.35 -3.96
CA LEU A 224 16.52 -11.48 -2.78
C LEU A 224 16.22 -12.23 -1.49
N ILE A 225 15.15 -13.02 -1.44
CA ILE A 225 14.82 -13.85 -0.27
C ILE A 225 15.94 -14.85 0.00
N GLU A 226 16.42 -15.58 -1.03
CA GLU A 226 17.49 -16.57 -0.90
C GLU A 226 18.80 -15.96 -0.36
N ALA A 227 19.13 -14.73 -0.81
CA ALA A 227 20.35 -14.05 -0.41
C ALA A 227 20.31 -13.44 1.00
N ASN A 228 19.12 -13.12 1.54
CA ASN A 228 19.01 -12.30 2.75
C ASN A 228 18.31 -12.98 3.93
N GLY A 229 17.50 -14.03 3.71
CA GLY A 229 16.81 -14.66 4.82
C GLY A 229 15.70 -15.62 4.41
N THR A 230 14.71 -15.76 5.30
CA THR A 230 13.53 -16.61 5.10
C THR A 230 12.28 -15.77 5.22
N GLU A 231 11.57 -15.60 4.13
CA GLU A 231 10.24 -15.02 4.04
C GLU A 231 9.33 -16.06 3.38
N ASP A 232 9.04 -17.15 4.11
CA ASP A 232 8.36 -18.32 3.54
C ASP A 232 6.98 -17.99 2.98
N ILE A 233 6.24 -17.06 3.61
CA ILE A 233 4.95 -16.61 3.10
C ILE A 233 5.14 -15.91 1.75
N ASP A 234 5.98 -14.88 1.70
CA ASP A 234 6.21 -14.12 0.47
C ASP A 234 6.80 -15.02 -0.62
N ARG A 235 7.70 -15.95 -0.25
CA ARG A 235 8.27 -16.95 -1.17
C ARG A 235 7.20 -17.86 -1.79
N ALA A 236 6.22 -18.31 -1.01
CA ALA A 236 5.14 -19.15 -1.53
C ALA A 236 4.28 -18.41 -2.57
N PHE A 237 3.92 -17.16 -2.29
CA PHE A 237 3.14 -16.34 -3.22
C PHE A 237 3.95 -15.96 -4.48
N LEU A 238 5.25 -15.66 -4.34
CA LEU A 238 6.15 -15.41 -5.47
C LEU A 238 6.27 -16.62 -6.39
N LEU A 239 6.35 -17.83 -5.83
CA LEU A 239 6.37 -19.07 -6.60
C LEU A 239 5.05 -19.29 -7.37
N LEU A 240 3.89 -18.85 -6.84
CA LEU A 240 2.63 -18.86 -7.60
C LEU A 240 2.67 -17.88 -8.78
N GLU A 241 3.23 -16.68 -8.58
CA GLU A 241 3.37 -15.71 -9.67
C GLU A 241 4.38 -16.20 -10.71
N LEU A 242 5.47 -16.86 -10.30
CA LEU A 242 6.41 -17.51 -11.22
C LEU A 242 5.71 -18.63 -12.00
N ALA A 243 4.94 -19.49 -11.32
CA ALA A 243 4.19 -20.57 -11.99
C ALA A 243 3.24 -20.01 -13.04
N ARG A 244 2.50 -18.95 -12.71
CA ARG A 244 1.59 -18.29 -13.66
C ARG A 244 2.33 -17.76 -14.89
N ALA A 245 3.49 -17.11 -14.68
CA ALA A 245 4.31 -16.59 -15.76
C ALA A 245 4.83 -17.72 -16.66
N GLU A 246 5.36 -18.80 -16.08
CA GLU A 246 5.87 -19.97 -16.83
C GLU A 246 4.77 -20.65 -17.65
N ARG A 247 3.57 -20.80 -17.09
CA ARG A 247 2.39 -21.30 -17.82
C ARG A 247 2.03 -20.39 -19.00
N GLY A 248 2.03 -19.06 -18.78
CA GLY A 248 1.74 -18.09 -19.83
C GLY A 248 2.78 -18.07 -20.95
N LEU A 249 4.01 -18.48 -20.66
CA LEU A 249 5.09 -18.66 -21.65
C LEU A 249 5.10 -20.03 -22.31
N GLY A 250 4.27 -20.98 -21.87
CA GLY A 250 4.20 -22.33 -22.40
C GLY A 250 5.25 -23.28 -21.84
N PHE A 251 5.85 -22.99 -20.70
CA PHE A 251 6.86 -23.82 -20.04
C PHE A 251 6.24 -24.73 -18.97
N ASP A 252 5.54 -25.78 -19.39
CA ASP A 252 4.73 -26.63 -18.50
C ASP A 252 5.50 -27.29 -17.36
N ASP A 253 6.75 -27.71 -17.59
CA ASP A 253 7.56 -28.33 -16.54
C ASP A 253 8.02 -27.32 -15.49
N ALA A 254 8.40 -26.10 -15.91
CA ALA A 254 8.75 -25.01 -15.01
C ALA A 254 7.52 -24.56 -14.20
N TYR A 255 6.35 -24.44 -14.83
CA TYR A 255 5.08 -24.18 -14.17
C TYR A 255 4.80 -25.18 -13.04
N LYS A 256 4.86 -26.49 -13.34
CA LYS A 256 4.61 -27.54 -12.33
C LYS A 256 5.62 -27.46 -11.18
N SER A 257 6.91 -27.29 -11.50
CA SER A 257 7.96 -27.21 -10.51
C SER A 257 7.74 -26.01 -9.55
N ALA A 258 7.43 -24.83 -10.07
CA ALA A 258 7.19 -23.65 -9.26
C ALA A 258 5.91 -23.81 -8.42
N LYS A 259 4.84 -24.35 -8.99
CA LYS A 259 3.58 -24.58 -8.27
C LYS A 259 3.74 -25.60 -7.14
N ASP A 260 4.42 -26.74 -7.41
CA ASP A 260 4.66 -27.77 -6.40
C ASP A 260 5.54 -27.23 -5.25
N ALA A 261 6.54 -26.41 -5.55
CA ALA A 261 7.35 -25.74 -4.53
C ALA A 261 6.53 -24.77 -3.68
N ALA A 262 5.62 -23.98 -4.28
CA ALA A 262 4.71 -23.12 -3.54
C ALA A 262 3.80 -23.90 -2.60
N LEU A 263 3.20 -25.00 -3.07
CA LEU A 263 2.33 -25.87 -2.29
C LEU A 263 3.08 -26.55 -1.13
N ALA A 264 4.34 -26.93 -1.34
CA ALA A 264 5.16 -27.54 -0.31
C ALA A 264 5.45 -26.58 0.86
N ILE A 265 5.69 -25.29 0.56
CA ILE A 265 5.86 -24.27 1.59
C ILE A 265 4.52 -24.00 2.30
N ALA A 266 3.43 -23.84 1.54
CA ALA A 266 2.11 -23.52 2.09
C ALA A 266 1.54 -24.65 2.96
N ALA A 267 2.01 -25.90 2.81
CA ALA A 267 1.65 -27.01 3.72
C ALA A 267 2.07 -26.74 5.18
N GLY A 268 3.00 -25.81 5.42
CA GLY A 268 3.40 -25.36 6.76
C GLY A 268 2.58 -24.19 7.32
N PHE A 269 1.64 -23.63 6.57
CA PHE A 269 0.81 -22.52 7.05
C PHE A 269 -0.19 -22.99 8.09
N THR A 270 -0.34 -22.22 9.16
CA THR A 270 -1.22 -22.55 10.30
C THR A 270 -2.38 -21.58 10.46
N GLU A 271 -2.23 -20.36 9.96
CA GLU A 271 -3.24 -19.30 10.07
C GLU A 271 -4.38 -19.54 9.06
N PRO A 272 -5.65 -19.69 9.49
CA PRO A 272 -6.76 -20.01 8.59
C PRO A 272 -6.93 -19.01 7.44
N TRP A 273 -6.83 -17.71 7.74
CA TRP A 273 -6.96 -16.66 6.73
C TRP A 273 -5.84 -16.73 5.66
N LEU A 274 -4.63 -17.10 6.06
CA LEU A 274 -3.49 -17.24 5.15
C LEU A 274 -3.66 -18.45 4.23
N MET A 275 -4.15 -19.56 4.80
CA MET A 275 -4.43 -20.79 4.03
C MET A 275 -5.53 -20.54 3.00
N GLU A 276 -6.60 -19.85 3.36
CA GLU A 276 -7.70 -19.49 2.46
C GLU A 276 -7.19 -18.56 1.34
N TRP A 277 -6.47 -17.49 1.68
CA TRP A 277 -5.90 -16.57 0.72
C TRP A 277 -4.93 -17.26 -0.25
N PHE A 278 -4.04 -18.13 0.26
CA PHE A 278 -3.14 -18.90 -0.60
C PHE A 278 -3.91 -19.85 -1.54
N ALA A 279 -4.94 -20.52 -1.06
CA ALA A 279 -5.77 -21.39 -1.87
C ALA A 279 -6.45 -20.65 -3.03
N GLU A 280 -7.01 -19.46 -2.75
CA GLU A 280 -7.59 -18.59 -3.77
C GLU A 280 -6.56 -18.19 -4.84
N ARG A 281 -5.37 -17.75 -4.43
CA ARG A 281 -4.31 -17.36 -5.36
C ARG A 281 -3.75 -18.55 -6.15
N SER A 282 -3.62 -19.71 -5.51
CA SER A 282 -3.18 -20.97 -6.18
C SER A 282 -4.16 -21.46 -7.23
N ALA A 283 -5.47 -21.23 -7.06
CA ALA A 283 -6.48 -21.59 -8.06
C ALA A 283 -6.36 -20.75 -9.34
N LEU A 284 -5.77 -19.56 -9.26
CA LEU A 284 -5.52 -18.67 -10.39
C LEU A 284 -4.18 -18.96 -11.11
N ALA A 285 -3.22 -19.61 -10.45
CA ALA A 285 -1.89 -19.96 -10.96
C ALA A 285 -1.87 -21.37 -11.70
#